data_66763b654c041706a66afe358b3eac54
#
_entry.id   66763b654c041706a66afe358b3eac54
#
_cell.length_a   1.000
_cell.length_b   1.000
_cell.length_c   1.000
_cell.angle_alpha   90.00
_cell.angle_beta   90.00
_cell.angle_gamma   90.00
#
_symmetry.space_group_name_H-M   'P 1'
#
loop_
_entity.id
_entity.type
_entity.pdbx_description
1 polymer ?
#
loop_
_entity_poly.entity_id
_entity_poly.type
_entity_poly.pdbx_seq_one_letter_code
_entity_poly.pdbx_strand_id
1 'polypeptide(L)'
;MLTDYNTLSMQFFHQGRLVELKGDNDAHLRLLSSPQFCRIYKRQGDGLCFQITMLSPETKPVDTSILPKELQALLTKFEALFQSPHSMPPARSTDHHIHLLPQTTPVNVRPYRYPHFQKQEIELQVDTMLQKGLIQPSSSSFLSPVLLVRKQDGTWRFCVDYRALNAVMVKDRFLIPTIDELLDELGGACYFSKLDLLQGYHQIHMHEADIPKTAFRTHHGHYEFKVMSFGLCNAPSSFQATMNTLFGPFLRKFIIVFFDDILVYSTSFEDHLHHLEITFQVLLQNQFVLKLSKCSFAQSQVEYLGHVVLRRGVEPVASKVTVIQQWPTLRSTKALRSFLGLARFYRRFIHGYATIAAPLVKATTMDPFQWSPSAQAAFGCLKESLSFAPVLALPDFSKPFTLETDASRVGMGAVLSQNGHPLAFFSKPFTSKLLRLSTYVWELCAITTAVRKWRQYLLGHHFTIITDHRSLMELLGQVIQTPEQHMYMARLMGYDYDIQYHAGASNQAADALSRLPEQQPSMAMLLSVPWLSFL
;
A
#
# COMPACT_ATOMS: atom_id res chain seq x y z
N MET A 1 17.94 -23.93 -28.12
CA MET A 1 16.48 -23.86 -28.21
C MET A 1 16.13 -22.67 -29.08
N LEU A 2 15.52 -22.88 -30.21
CA LEU A 2 15.07 -21.84 -31.15
C LEU A 2 13.53 -21.81 -31.12
N THR A 3 12.96 -20.64 -30.94
CA THR A 3 11.49 -20.46 -30.95
C THR A 3 11.13 -19.48 -32.06
N ASP A 4 10.20 -19.85 -32.91
CA ASP A 4 9.61 -18.98 -33.93
C ASP A 4 8.13 -18.74 -33.57
N TYR A 5 7.83 -17.49 -33.19
CA TYR A 5 6.49 -17.07 -32.77
C TYR A 5 5.52 -16.87 -33.95
N ASN A 6 6.02 -16.72 -35.19
CA ASN A 6 5.17 -16.56 -36.37
C ASN A 6 4.65 -17.91 -36.86
N THR A 7 5.44 -18.97 -36.74
CA THR A 7 5.07 -20.34 -37.13
C THR A 7 4.65 -21.18 -35.92
N LEU A 8 4.60 -20.60 -34.70
CA LEU A 8 4.35 -21.29 -33.43
C LEU A 8 5.17 -22.57 -33.29
N SER A 9 6.44 -22.52 -33.69
CA SER A 9 7.31 -23.70 -33.66
C SER A 9 8.46 -23.51 -32.66
N MET A 10 8.85 -24.61 -32.02
CA MET A 10 9.96 -24.67 -31.06
C MET A 10 10.87 -25.84 -31.42
N GLN A 11 12.17 -25.58 -31.63
CA GLN A 11 13.18 -26.59 -31.90
C GLN A 11 14.18 -26.67 -30.75
N PHE A 12 14.45 -27.89 -30.27
CA PHE A 12 15.44 -28.15 -29.21
C PHE A 12 16.05 -29.54 -29.36
N PHE A 13 17.26 -29.72 -28.81
CA PHE A 13 17.91 -31.02 -28.76
C PHE A 13 17.50 -31.79 -27.50
N HIS A 14 16.98 -33.00 -27.69
CA HIS A 14 16.69 -33.93 -26.61
C HIS A 14 17.35 -35.28 -26.91
N GLN A 15 18.16 -35.77 -26.00
CA GLN A 15 18.92 -37.03 -26.12
C GLN A 15 19.67 -37.17 -27.47
N GLY A 16 20.30 -36.05 -27.91
CA GLY A 16 21.08 -36.03 -29.15
C GLY A 16 20.27 -35.97 -30.46
N ARG A 17 18.94 -35.85 -30.39
CA ARG A 17 18.05 -35.67 -31.54
C ARG A 17 17.41 -34.28 -31.53
N LEU A 18 17.31 -33.67 -32.70
CA LEU A 18 16.57 -32.43 -32.87
C LEU A 18 15.06 -32.73 -32.83
N VAL A 19 14.38 -32.16 -31.86
CA VAL A 19 12.92 -32.25 -31.73
C VAL A 19 12.34 -30.91 -32.14
N GLU A 20 11.38 -30.95 -33.06
CA GLU A 20 10.58 -29.82 -33.50
C GLU A 20 9.14 -30.00 -33.00
N LEU A 21 8.64 -29.03 -32.25
CA LEU A 21 7.24 -28.94 -31.83
C LEU A 21 6.58 -27.82 -32.63
N LYS A 22 5.44 -28.11 -33.27
CA LYS A 22 4.60 -27.11 -33.94
C LYS A 22 3.30 -26.95 -33.18
N GLY A 23 2.94 -25.69 -32.91
CA GLY A 23 1.64 -25.37 -32.33
C GLY A 23 0.52 -25.56 -33.34
N ASP A 24 -0.61 -26.06 -32.89
CA ASP A 24 -1.80 -26.21 -33.69
C ASP A 24 -2.64 -24.94 -33.63
N ASN A 25 -2.84 -24.27 -34.76
CA ASN A 25 -3.58 -23.01 -34.83
C ASN A 25 -5.11 -23.18 -34.64
N ASP A 26 -5.65 -24.41 -34.74
CA ASP A 26 -7.08 -24.67 -34.65
C ASP A 26 -7.54 -25.19 -33.28
N ALA A 27 -6.64 -25.40 -32.37
CA ALA A 27 -6.99 -25.89 -31.03
C ALA A 27 -7.53 -24.77 -30.14
N HIS A 28 -8.82 -24.84 -29.83
CA HIS A 28 -9.39 -24.04 -28.73
C HIS A 28 -8.65 -24.35 -27.42
N LEU A 29 -7.77 -23.44 -26.99
CA LEU A 29 -7.09 -23.52 -25.70
C LEU A 29 -8.14 -23.60 -24.60
N ARG A 30 -8.31 -24.77 -23.99
CA ARG A 30 -9.15 -24.95 -22.79
C ARG A 30 -8.28 -24.91 -21.55
N LEU A 31 -8.58 -23.98 -20.67
CA LEU A 31 -8.04 -24.00 -19.32
C LEU A 31 -8.57 -25.24 -18.58
N LEU A 32 -7.69 -26.19 -18.32
CA LEU A 32 -8.01 -27.39 -17.58
C LEU A 32 -7.65 -27.19 -16.10
N SER A 33 -8.54 -27.59 -15.21
CA SER A 33 -8.18 -27.67 -13.78
C SER A 33 -7.23 -28.86 -13.56
N SER A 34 -6.38 -28.79 -12.53
CA SER A 34 -5.44 -29.86 -12.18
C SER A 34 -6.07 -31.26 -12.09
N PRO A 35 -7.30 -31.46 -11.54
CA PRO A 35 -7.97 -32.77 -11.57
C PRO A 35 -8.41 -33.24 -12.97
N GLN A 36 -8.80 -32.30 -13.85
CA GLN A 36 -9.17 -32.62 -15.24
C GLN A 36 -7.96 -33.07 -16.06
N PHE A 37 -6.84 -32.38 -15.87
CA PHE A 37 -5.55 -32.72 -16.48
C PHE A 37 -5.10 -34.11 -16.04
N CYS A 38 -5.13 -34.44 -14.75
CA CYS A 38 -4.78 -35.77 -14.24
C CYS A 38 -5.69 -36.89 -14.81
N ARG A 39 -6.97 -36.59 -15.08
CA ARG A 39 -7.90 -37.58 -15.69
C ARG A 39 -7.56 -37.83 -17.18
N ILE A 40 -7.21 -36.81 -17.92
CA ILE A 40 -6.82 -36.91 -19.34
C ILE A 40 -5.50 -37.68 -19.45
N TYR A 41 -4.51 -37.34 -18.66
CA TYR A 41 -3.20 -38.00 -18.61
C TYR A 41 -3.32 -39.52 -18.30
N LYS A 42 -4.19 -39.89 -17.35
CA LYS A 42 -4.45 -41.32 -17.04
C LYS A 42 -5.20 -42.07 -18.14
N ARG A 43 -5.92 -41.38 -19.01
CA ARG A 43 -6.71 -42.02 -20.11
C ARG A 43 -5.95 -42.18 -21.41
N GLN A 44 -5.03 -41.28 -21.72
CA GLN A 44 -4.37 -41.23 -23.03
C GLN A 44 -2.91 -41.70 -23.06
N GLY A 45 -2.31 -41.98 -21.89
CA GLY A 45 -1.01 -42.71 -21.76
C GLY A 45 0.24 -42.07 -22.35
N ASP A 46 0.12 -41.31 -23.43
CA ASP A 46 1.24 -40.69 -24.15
C ASP A 46 0.98 -39.19 -24.32
N GLY A 47 1.58 -38.40 -23.44
CA GLY A 47 1.57 -36.94 -23.53
C GLY A 47 2.84 -36.36 -22.95
N LEU A 48 3.47 -35.43 -23.65
CA LEU A 48 4.60 -34.64 -23.15
C LEU A 48 4.02 -33.46 -22.37
N CYS A 49 4.30 -33.42 -21.05
CA CYS A 49 3.97 -32.29 -20.21
C CYS A 49 5.15 -31.33 -20.12
N PHE A 50 4.95 -30.08 -20.53
CA PHE A 50 5.92 -29.02 -20.33
C PHE A 50 5.41 -28.10 -19.23
N GLN A 51 6.22 -27.87 -18.22
CA GLN A 51 6.02 -26.79 -17.27
C GLN A 51 6.72 -25.55 -17.83
N ILE A 52 5.96 -24.62 -18.38
CA ILE A 52 6.51 -23.31 -18.74
C ILE A 52 6.57 -22.49 -17.45
N THR A 53 7.76 -22.38 -16.89
CA THR A 53 8.04 -21.44 -15.82
C THR A 53 8.51 -20.14 -16.48
N MET A 54 7.71 -19.08 -16.41
CA MET A 54 8.24 -17.77 -16.70
C MET A 54 9.30 -17.49 -15.63
N LEU A 55 10.54 -17.48 -16.02
CA LEU A 55 11.61 -16.89 -15.20
C LEU A 55 11.26 -15.42 -15.12
N SER A 56 10.80 -14.98 -13.97
CA SER A 56 10.76 -13.55 -13.66
C SER A 56 12.15 -13.00 -13.96
N PRO A 57 12.28 -11.86 -14.64
CA PRO A 57 13.59 -11.28 -14.85
C PRO A 57 14.25 -11.23 -13.47
N GLU A 58 15.40 -11.88 -13.36
CA GLU A 58 16.26 -11.72 -12.19
C GLU A 58 16.33 -10.22 -11.94
N THR A 59 16.06 -9.81 -10.71
CA THR A 59 16.29 -8.43 -10.31
C THR A 59 17.75 -8.16 -10.66
N LYS A 60 17.95 -7.44 -11.79
CA LYS A 60 19.31 -7.09 -12.22
C LYS A 60 19.99 -6.45 -11.01
N PRO A 61 21.20 -6.89 -10.65
CA PRO A 61 21.95 -6.18 -9.64
C PRO A 61 21.93 -4.70 -10.00
N VAL A 62 21.72 -3.84 -9.02
CA VAL A 62 21.78 -2.39 -9.24
C VAL A 62 23.12 -2.13 -9.90
N ASP A 63 23.09 -1.72 -11.17
CA ASP A 63 24.32 -1.39 -11.89
C ASP A 63 24.83 -0.07 -11.29
N THR A 64 25.72 -0.21 -10.30
CA THR A 64 26.29 0.94 -9.59
C THR A 64 27.18 1.78 -10.49
N SER A 65 27.57 1.28 -11.67
CA SER A 65 28.40 2.01 -12.64
C SER A 65 27.67 3.21 -13.28
N ILE A 66 26.33 3.22 -13.25
CA ILE A 66 25.49 4.30 -13.82
C ILE A 66 25.26 5.44 -12.81
N LEU A 67 25.57 5.21 -11.51
CA LEU A 67 25.34 6.21 -10.47
C LEU A 67 26.40 7.33 -10.51
N PRO A 68 26.12 8.55 -10.02
CA PRO A 68 27.11 9.61 -9.85
C PRO A 68 28.33 9.13 -9.04
N LYS A 69 29.52 9.62 -9.38
CA LYS A 69 30.80 9.18 -8.76
C LYS A 69 30.81 9.37 -7.24
N GLU A 70 30.24 10.46 -6.77
CA GLU A 70 30.12 10.79 -5.35
C GLU A 70 29.29 9.74 -4.60
N LEU A 71 28.18 9.29 -5.21
CA LEU A 71 27.32 8.26 -4.66
C LEU A 71 27.99 6.88 -4.69
N GLN A 72 28.74 6.57 -5.77
CA GLN A 72 29.55 5.33 -5.82
C GLN A 72 30.59 5.30 -4.70
N ALA A 73 31.29 6.39 -4.46
CA ALA A 73 32.28 6.50 -3.38
C ALA A 73 31.61 6.30 -2.01
N LEU A 74 30.43 6.86 -1.80
CA LEU A 74 29.66 6.68 -0.58
C LEU A 74 29.25 5.21 -0.37
N LEU A 75 28.72 4.53 -1.40
CA LEU A 75 28.34 3.12 -1.33
C LEU A 75 29.54 2.22 -1.04
N THR A 76 30.70 2.51 -1.65
CA THR A 76 31.96 1.79 -1.40
C THR A 76 32.44 2.00 0.04
N LYS A 77 32.34 3.24 0.58
CA LYS A 77 32.69 3.54 1.97
C LYS A 77 31.88 2.72 2.98
N PHE A 78 30.62 2.43 2.66
CA PHE A 78 29.70 1.69 3.51
C PHE A 78 29.37 0.28 2.99
N GLU A 79 30.26 -0.34 2.24
CA GLU A 79 30.07 -1.68 1.66
C GLU A 79 29.65 -2.73 2.70
N ALA A 80 30.15 -2.61 3.93
CA ALA A 80 29.81 -3.51 5.04
C ALA A 80 28.29 -3.59 5.34
N LEU A 81 27.52 -2.55 5.03
CA LEU A 81 26.06 -2.55 5.19
C LEU A 81 25.33 -3.51 4.23
N PHE A 82 25.98 -3.91 3.14
CA PHE A 82 25.36 -4.74 2.10
C PHE A 82 25.84 -6.19 2.13
N GLN A 83 26.73 -6.50 3.06
CA GLN A 83 27.23 -7.87 3.25
C GLN A 83 26.29 -8.66 4.14
N SER A 84 26.13 -9.96 3.85
CA SER A 84 25.32 -10.83 4.72
C SER A 84 25.91 -10.88 6.11
N PRO A 85 25.10 -10.75 7.17
CA PRO A 85 25.61 -10.80 8.55
C PRO A 85 26.17 -12.19 8.85
N HIS A 86 27.35 -12.22 9.43
CA HIS A 86 28.01 -13.45 9.87
C HIS A 86 27.68 -13.82 11.33
N SER A 87 27.01 -12.96 12.05
CA SER A 87 26.66 -13.11 13.47
C SER A 87 25.20 -12.74 13.74
N MET A 88 24.74 -13.14 14.92
CA MET A 88 23.45 -12.69 15.46
C MET A 88 23.44 -11.16 15.60
N PRO A 89 22.27 -10.51 15.41
CA PRO A 89 22.14 -9.08 15.65
C PRO A 89 22.46 -8.74 17.12
N PRO A 90 22.82 -7.49 17.45
CA PRO A 90 23.07 -7.10 18.83
C PRO A 90 21.78 -7.08 19.65
N ALA A 91 21.86 -7.36 20.96
CA ALA A 91 20.75 -7.16 21.89
C ALA A 91 20.45 -5.66 22.02
N ARG A 92 19.16 -5.33 22.06
CA ARG A 92 18.66 -3.93 22.14
C ARG A 92 17.60 -3.80 23.22
N SER A 93 17.42 -2.60 23.73
CA SER A 93 16.29 -2.29 24.65
C SER A 93 14.92 -2.47 24.03
N THR A 94 14.85 -2.60 22.70
CA THR A 94 13.64 -2.78 21.90
C THR A 94 13.46 -4.22 21.44
N ASP A 95 14.17 -5.19 22.03
CA ASP A 95 14.00 -6.60 21.73
C ASP A 95 12.53 -7.02 21.89
N HIS A 96 12.08 -7.93 21.04
CA HIS A 96 10.66 -8.25 20.93
C HIS A 96 10.18 -9.10 22.09
N HIS A 97 9.06 -8.66 22.73
CA HIS A 97 8.38 -9.36 23.80
C HIS A 97 7.06 -9.98 23.34
N ILE A 98 6.73 -11.14 23.88
CA ILE A 98 5.43 -11.80 23.70
C ILE A 98 4.69 -11.81 25.05
N HIS A 99 3.83 -10.82 25.24
CA HIS A 99 2.96 -10.74 26.40
C HIS A 99 1.67 -11.54 26.16
N LEU A 100 1.43 -12.55 26.97
CA LEU A 100 0.21 -13.38 26.92
C LEU A 100 -0.87 -12.83 27.84
N LEU A 101 -2.12 -13.10 27.49
CA LEU A 101 -3.26 -12.84 28.37
C LEU A 101 -3.13 -13.67 29.66
N PRO A 102 -3.62 -13.16 30.80
CA PRO A 102 -3.58 -13.91 32.08
C PRO A 102 -4.21 -15.31 31.93
N GLN A 103 -3.64 -16.28 32.64
CA GLN A 103 -4.09 -17.68 32.67
C GLN A 103 -4.08 -18.40 31.29
N THR A 104 -3.28 -17.93 30.34
CA THR A 104 -3.13 -18.59 29.05
C THR A 104 -2.35 -19.89 29.19
N THR A 105 -2.91 -20.99 28.71
CA THR A 105 -2.19 -22.26 28.55
C THR A 105 -1.34 -22.25 27.27
N PRO A 106 -0.23 -23.03 27.21
CA PRO A 106 0.58 -23.13 26.00
C PRO A 106 -0.23 -23.54 24.78
N VAL A 107 -0.08 -22.78 23.69
CA VAL A 107 -0.77 -23.04 22.42
C VAL A 107 -0.10 -24.20 21.71
N ASN A 108 -0.85 -25.23 21.36
CA ASN A 108 -0.38 -26.42 20.65
C ASN A 108 -1.27 -26.69 19.44
N VAL A 109 -0.78 -26.41 18.23
CA VAL A 109 -1.51 -26.61 16.97
C VAL A 109 -0.86 -27.72 16.16
N ARG A 110 -1.67 -28.66 15.65
CA ARG A 110 -1.17 -29.78 14.84
C ARG A 110 -0.48 -29.28 13.56
N PRO A 111 0.69 -29.89 13.18
CA PRO A 111 1.36 -29.56 11.93
C PRO A 111 0.50 -29.88 10.71
N TYR A 112 0.71 -29.11 9.64
CA TYR A 112 0.10 -29.39 8.34
C TYR A 112 0.73 -30.62 7.69
N ARG A 113 -0.03 -31.26 6.80
CA ARG A 113 0.50 -32.32 5.93
C ARG A 113 1.14 -31.68 4.70
N TYR A 114 2.46 -31.83 4.55
CA TYR A 114 3.21 -31.23 3.44
C TYR A 114 3.38 -32.24 2.30
N PRO A 115 3.22 -31.83 1.01
CA PRO A 115 3.71 -32.56 -0.13
C PRO A 115 5.23 -32.77 -0.06
N HIS A 116 5.77 -33.81 -0.74
CA HIS A 116 7.17 -34.17 -0.64
C HIS A 116 8.14 -33.01 -0.99
N PHE A 117 7.88 -32.29 -2.07
CA PHE A 117 8.69 -31.16 -2.49
C PHE A 117 8.72 -30.00 -1.47
N GLN A 118 7.62 -29.78 -0.73
CA GLN A 118 7.60 -28.78 0.34
C GLN A 118 8.41 -29.22 1.57
N LYS A 119 8.51 -30.52 1.84
CA LYS A 119 9.30 -31.03 2.95
C LYS A 119 10.78 -30.74 2.73
N GLN A 120 11.30 -31.01 1.53
CA GLN A 120 12.69 -30.71 1.18
C GLN A 120 13.02 -29.22 1.29
N GLU A 121 12.11 -28.35 0.83
CA GLU A 121 12.28 -26.91 0.97
C GLU A 121 12.27 -26.45 2.43
N ILE A 122 11.39 -27.03 3.27
CA ILE A 122 11.34 -26.74 4.71
C ILE A 122 12.66 -27.16 5.38
N GLU A 123 13.20 -28.35 5.07
CA GLU A 123 14.48 -28.83 5.58
C GLU A 123 15.61 -27.86 5.21
N LEU A 124 15.73 -27.50 3.95
CA LEU A 124 16.77 -26.59 3.45
C LEU A 124 16.72 -25.24 4.17
N GLN A 125 15.52 -24.68 4.35
CA GLN A 125 15.36 -23.38 5.02
C GLN A 125 15.63 -23.48 6.53
N VAL A 126 15.22 -24.57 7.20
CA VAL A 126 15.53 -24.83 8.60
C VAL A 126 17.05 -24.97 8.81
N ASP A 127 17.73 -25.76 7.99
CA ASP A 127 19.18 -25.94 8.08
C ASP A 127 19.92 -24.61 7.88
N THR A 128 19.47 -23.80 6.91
CA THR A 128 20.01 -22.46 6.69
C THR A 128 19.83 -21.55 7.91
N MET A 129 18.66 -21.59 8.55
CA MET A 129 18.38 -20.79 9.75
C MET A 129 19.16 -21.28 10.97
N LEU A 130 19.36 -22.60 11.13
CA LEU A 130 20.21 -23.19 12.18
C LEU A 130 21.66 -22.77 12.01
N GLN A 131 22.20 -22.87 10.79
CA GLN A 131 23.58 -22.45 10.48
C GLN A 131 23.81 -20.96 10.78
N LYS A 132 22.82 -20.12 10.52
CA LYS A 132 22.84 -18.68 10.84
C LYS A 132 22.58 -18.38 12.32
N GLY A 133 22.26 -19.38 13.14
CA GLY A 133 21.93 -19.23 14.56
C GLY A 133 20.60 -18.50 14.83
N LEU A 134 19.74 -18.31 13.82
CA LEU A 134 18.46 -17.61 13.95
C LEU A 134 17.40 -18.41 14.72
N ILE A 135 17.53 -19.73 14.69
CA ILE A 135 16.69 -20.69 15.40
C ILE A 135 17.54 -21.67 16.19
N GLN A 136 16.91 -22.35 17.14
CA GLN A 136 17.52 -23.45 17.91
C GLN A 136 16.51 -24.59 18.09
N PRO A 137 16.97 -25.85 18.41
CA PRO A 137 16.10 -26.93 18.83
C PRO A 137 15.29 -26.52 20.07
N SER A 138 14.03 -26.93 20.14
CA SER A 138 13.11 -26.54 21.20
C SER A 138 12.58 -27.73 21.98
N SER A 139 12.42 -27.55 23.29
CA SER A 139 11.64 -28.44 24.18
C SER A 139 10.38 -27.77 24.70
N SER A 140 9.98 -26.65 24.11
CA SER A 140 8.84 -25.83 24.53
C SER A 140 7.52 -26.59 24.44
N SER A 141 6.60 -26.26 25.35
CA SER A 141 5.21 -26.71 25.30
C SER A 141 4.36 -25.96 24.25
N PHE A 142 4.86 -24.84 23.70
CA PHE A 142 4.22 -24.14 22.60
C PHE A 142 4.53 -24.84 21.28
N LEU A 143 3.56 -24.80 20.36
CA LEU A 143 3.69 -25.43 19.06
C LEU A 143 2.86 -24.70 18.00
N SER A 144 3.52 -24.16 16.98
CA SER A 144 2.89 -23.56 15.81
C SER A 144 3.25 -24.31 14.54
N PRO A 145 2.33 -24.48 13.58
CA PRO A 145 2.62 -25.13 12.30
C PRO A 145 3.32 -24.18 11.33
N VAL A 146 4.01 -24.76 10.36
CA VAL A 146 4.73 -24.03 9.31
C VAL A 146 3.91 -24.00 8.02
N LEU A 147 4.01 -22.91 7.28
CA LEU A 147 3.45 -22.70 5.93
C LEU A 147 4.56 -22.25 4.98
N LEU A 148 4.57 -22.80 3.77
CA LEU A 148 5.36 -22.28 2.67
C LEU A 148 4.47 -21.46 1.73
N VAL A 149 4.81 -20.20 1.55
CA VAL A 149 4.12 -19.27 0.66
C VAL A 149 5.02 -18.96 -0.53
N ARG A 150 4.52 -19.20 -1.75
CA ARG A 150 5.27 -18.89 -2.97
C ARG A 150 5.31 -17.39 -3.20
N LYS A 151 6.51 -16.83 -3.37
CA LYS A 151 6.70 -15.43 -3.75
C LYS A 151 6.49 -15.23 -5.26
N GLN A 152 6.42 -13.97 -5.70
CA GLN A 152 6.28 -13.63 -7.12
C GLN A 152 7.51 -14.03 -7.94
N ASP A 153 8.70 -14.02 -7.33
CA ASP A 153 9.97 -14.47 -7.91
C ASP A 153 10.10 -16.01 -8.02
N GLY A 154 9.05 -16.75 -7.64
CA GLY A 154 9.03 -18.21 -7.65
C GLY A 154 9.69 -18.87 -6.45
N THR A 155 10.39 -18.15 -5.60
CA THR A 155 11.00 -18.66 -4.37
C THR A 155 9.96 -18.89 -3.28
N TRP A 156 10.32 -19.66 -2.24
CA TRP A 156 9.45 -19.93 -1.11
C TRP A 156 9.76 -19.01 0.07
N ARG A 157 8.71 -18.54 0.74
CA ARG A 157 8.80 -17.89 2.04
C ARG A 157 8.37 -18.86 3.12
N PHE A 158 9.24 -19.08 4.08
CA PHE A 158 8.94 -19.82 5.31
C PHE A 158 8.14 -18.95 6.25
N CYS A 159 6.94 -19.38 6.59
CA CYS A 159 6.05 -18.66 7.48
C CYS A 159 5.57 -19.59 8.59
N VAL A 160 5.65 -19.15 9.83
CA VAL A 160 5.04 -19.86 10.94
C VAL A 160 3.62 -19.33 11.16
N ASP A 161 2.67 -20.21 11.32
CA ASP A 161 1.28 -19.84 11.55
C ASP A 161 1.02 -19.55 13.04
N TYR A 162 1.28 -18.32 13.42
CA TYR A 162 1.04 -17.85 14.78
C TYR A 162 -0.39 -17.39 15.07
N ARG A 163 -1.38 -17.67 14.21
CA ARG A 163 -2.77 -17.20 14.43
C ARG A 163 -3.32 -17.60 15.80
N ALA A 164 -3.06 -18.82 16.24
CA ALA A 164 -3.51 -19.28 17.56
C ALA A 164 -2.75 -18.59 18.71
N LEU A 165 -1.44 -18.38 18.57
CA LEU A 165 -0.64 -17.60 19.52
C LEU A 165 -1.09 -16.14 19.55
N ASN A 166 -1.28 -15.53 18.40
CA ASN A 166 -1.73 -14.12 18.26
C ASN A 166 -3.13 -13.90 18.88
N ALA A 167 -3.98 -14.92 18.95
CA ALA A 167 -5.30 -14.84 19.58
C ALA A 167 -5.22 -14.69 21.10
N VAL A 168 -4.14 -15.19 21.72
CA VAL A 168 -3.91 -15.13 23.17
C VAL A 168 -2.84 -14.11 23.58
N MET A 169 -2.31 -13.35 22.63
CA MET A 169 -1.37 -12.26 22.88
C MET A 169 -2.09 -10.97 23.27
N VAL A 170 -1.51 -10.21 24.16
CA VAL A 170 -1.87 -8.80 24.37
C VAL A 170 -1.44 -8.01 23.15
N LYS A 171 -2.40 -7.41 22.45
CA LYS A 171 -2.13 -6.62 21.25
C LYS A 171 -1.53 -5.27 21.62
N ASP A 172 -0.40 -4.95 21.04
CA ASP A 172 0.23 -3.66 21.16
C ASP A 172 -0.63 -2.56 20.48
N ARG A 173 -0.65 -1.37 21.09
CA ARG A 173 -1.35 -0.17 20.60
C ARG A 173 -0.38 0.89 20.12
N PHE A 174 0.74 0.49 19.56
CA PHE A 174 1.71 1.43 19.01
C PHE A 174 1.05 2.30 17.92
N LEU A 175 1.26 3.60 18.01
CA LEU A 175 0.74 4.55 17.03
C LEU A 175 1.55 4.43 15.73
N ILE A 176 0.92 3.83 14.72
CA ILE A 176 1.48 3.74 13.38
C ILE A 176 0.93 4.92 12.59
N PRO A 177 1.79 5.77 11.99
CA PRO A 177 1.35 6.90 11.17
C PRO A 177 0.56 6.41 9.96
N THR A 178 -0.36 7.23 9.48
CA THR A 178 -1.09 6.93 8.24
C THR A 178 -0.19 7.17 7.02
N ILE A 179 -0.47 6.47 5.92
CA ILE A 179 0.27 6.64 4.66
C ILE A 179 0.17 8.09 4.18
N ASP A 180 -1.00 8.71 4.32
CA ASP A 180 -1.24 10.10 3.93
C ASP A 180 -0.30 11.05 4.71
N GLU A 181 -0.20 10.89 6.04
CA GLU A 181 0.70 11.70 6.88
C GLU A 181 2.17 11.56 6.48
N LEU A 182 2.60 10.35 6.12
CA LEU A 182 3.99 10.11 5.70
C LEU A 182 4.30 10.72 4.33
N LEU A 183 3.34 10.67 3.39
CA LEU A 183 3.50 11.27 2.08
C LEU A 183 3.55 12.80 2.16
N ASP A 184 2.78 13.40 3.07
CA ASP A 184 2.73 14.85 3.26
C ASP A 184 4.07 15.45 3.71
N GLU A 185 4.91 14.68 4.42
CA GLU A 185 6.25 15.10 4.83
C GLU A 185 7.24 15.25 3.66
N LEU A 186 6.89 14.73 2.47
CA LEU A 186 7.76 14.74 1.29
C LEU A 186 7.66 16.04 0.48
N GLY A 187 6.93 17.04 0.96
CA GLY A 187 6.77 18.33 0.28
C GLY A 187 8.12 18.98 -0.03
N GLY A 188 8.33 19.38 -1.31
CA GLY A 188 9.55 20.04 -1.76
C GLY A 188 10.75 19.11 -2.02
N ALA A 189 10.67 17.81 -1.72
CA ALA A 189 11.75 16.88 -2.00
C ALA A 189 11.94 16.63 -3.51
N CYS A 190 13.20 16.52 -3.93
CA CYS A 190 13.61 16.32 -5.33
C CYS A 190 14.38 15.02 -5.54
N TYR A 191 15.04 14.51 -4.51
CA TYR A 191 15.85 13.30 -4.53
C TYR A 191 15.37 12.33 -3.48
N PHE A 192 15.26 11.06 -3.87
CA PHE A 192 14.70 9.99 -3.03
C PHE A 192 15.61 8.78 -3.06
N SER A 193 15.86 8.18 -1.89
CA SER A 193 16.50 6.87 -1.79
C SER A 193 15.65 5.95 -0.93
N LYS A 194 15.27 4.80 -1.49
CA LYS A 194 14.57 3.75 -0.77
C LYS A 194 15.55 2.69 -0.32
N LEU A 195 15.55 2.37 0.96
CA LEU A 195 16.40 1.38 1.57
C LEU A 195 15.54 0.21 2.07
N ASP A 196 15.91 -1.02 1.69
CA ASP A 196 15.23 -2.26 2.10
C ASP A 196 16.18 -3.08 2.98
N LEU A 197 15.75 -3.45 4.17
CA LEU A 197 16.55 -4.23 5.11
C LEU A 197 16.56 -5.71 4.72
N LEU A 198 17.71 -6.35 4.85
CA LEU A 198 17.85 -7.80 4.60
C LEU A 198 17.13 -8.59 5.70
N GLN A 199 15.93 -9.10 5.40
CA GLN A 199 15.11 -9.82 6.38
C GLN A 199 14.91 -9.03 7.69
N GLY A 200 14.45 -7.77 7.59
CA GLY A 200 14.44 -6.79 8.67
C GLY A 200 13.98 -7.31 10.05
N TYR A 201 12.92 -8.13 10.11
CA TYR A 201 12.45 -8.71 11.37
C TYR A 201 13.48 -9.64 12.04
N HIS A 202 14.24 -10.41 11.27
CA HIS A 202 15.30 -11.27 11.81
C HIS A 202 16.52 -10.50 12.34
N GLN A 203 16.57 -9.18 12.16
CA GLN A 203 17.62 -8.32 12.70
C GLN A 203 17.27 -7.74 14.09
N ILE A 204 16.16 -8.20 14.69
CA ILE A 204 15.75 -7.86 16.05
C ILE A 204 15.68 -9.16 16.86
N HIS A 205 16.23 -9.15 18.09
CA HIS A 205 16.18 -10.29 18.99
C HIS A 205 14.77 -10.53 19.56
N MET A 206 14.51 -11.77 19.90
CA MET A 206 13.48 -12.13 20.88
C MET A 206 14.04 -11.97 22.27
N HIS A 207 13.24 -11.46 23.19
CA HIS A 207 13.58 -11.52 24.61
C HIS A 207 13.70 -12.98 25.07
N GLU A 208 14.72 -13.32 25.86
CA GLU A 208 15.05 -14.71 26.23
C GLU A 208 13.87 -15.49 26.81
N ALA A 209 13.08 -14.87 27.70
CA ALA A 209 11.92 -15.50 28.31
C ALA A 209 10.79 -15.79 27.30
N ASP A 210 10.83 -15.19 26.11
CA ASP A 210 9.80 -15.30 25.09
C ASP A 210 10.19 -16.19 23.91
N ILE A 211 11.48 -16.57 23.80
CA ILE A 211 11.97 -17.51 22.80
C ILE A 211 11.13 -18.80 22.74
N PRO A 212 10.83 -19.49 23.86
CA PRO A 212 10.03 -20.71 23.84
C PRO A 212 8.61 -20.53 23.29
N LYS A 213 8.04 -19.31 23.36
CA LYS A 213 6.69 -19.02 22.83
C LYS A 213 6.65 -18.99 21.30
N THR A 214 7.81 -18.81 20.64
CA THR A 214 7.92 -18.82 19.18
C THR A 214 8.05 -20.21 18.58
N ALA A 215 7.97 -21.25 19.40
CA ALA A 215 8.24 -22.62 18.98
C ALA A 215 7.32 -23.08 17.84
N PHE A 216 7.94 -23.74 16.85
CA PHE A 216 7.26 -24.30 15.68
C PHE A 216 7.74 -25.72 15.38
N ARG A 217 6.89 -26.48 14.73
CA ARG A 217 7.18 -27.87 14.38
C ARG A 217 7.14 -28.08 12.88
N THR A 218 8.17 -28.76 12.39
CA THR A 218 8.22 -29.32 11.05
C THR A 218 8.04 -30.83 11.11
N HIS A 219 8.08 -31.50 9.97
CA HIS A 219 8.10 -32.98 9.94
C HIS A 219 9.44 -33.57 10.44
N HIS A 220 10.49 -32.75 10.50
CA HIS A 220 11.86 -33.17 10.87
C HIS A 220 12.23 -32.84 12.32
N GLY A 221 11.61 -31.80 12.92
CA GLY A 221 11.98 -31.41 14.28
C GLY A 221 11.12 -30.30 14.88
N HIS A 222 11.45 -29.93 16.11
CA HIS A 222 10.86 -28.88 16.89
C HIS A 222 11.92 -27.80 17.15
N TYR A 223 11.61 -26.56 16.78
CA TYR A 223 12.54 -25.44 16.79
C TYR A 223 11.89 -24.19 17.35
N GLU A 224 12.67 -23.21 17.79
CA GLU A 224 12.21 -21.92 18.27
C GLU A 224 13.12 -20.80 17.75
N PHE A 225 12.55 -19.59 17.55
CA PHE A 225 13.28 -18.44 17.03
C PHE A 225 13.98 -17.67 18.15
N LYS A 226 15.24 -17.36 17.95
CA LYS A 226 16.03 -16.42 18.78
C LYS A 226 15.87 -14.97 18.33
N VAL A 227 15.35 -14.77 17.14
CA VAL A 227 15.07 -13.47 16.52
C VAL A 227 13.58 -13.32 16.26
N MET A 228 13.13 -12.08 16.09
CA MET A 228 11.73 -11.78 15.82
C MET A 228 11.28 -12.40 14.50
N SER A 229 10.27 -13.27 14.56
CA SER A 229 9.76 -14.02 13.42
C SER A 229 8.62 -13.29 12.71
N PHE A 230 8.50 -13.52 11.41
CA PHE A 230 7.31 -13.13 10.65
C PHE A 230 6.06 -13.85 11.16
N GLY A 231 4.94 -13.14 11.18
CA GLY A 231 3.63 -13.69 11.57
C GLY A 231 3.19 -13.39 12.99
N LEU A 232 4.06 -12.91 13.87
CA LEU A 232 3.69 -12.38 15.19
C LEU A 232 2.92 -11.05 15.04
N CYS A 233 1.80 -10.90 15.75
CA CYS A 233 0.92 -9.73 15.58
C CYS A 233 1.55 -8.41 16.01
N ASN A 234 2.46 -8.43 16.99
CA ASN A 234 3.14 -7.24 17.52
C ASN A 234 4.52 -7.00 16.87
N ALA A 235 5.00 -7.88 15.98
CA ALA A 235 6.29 -7.70 15.31
C ALA A 235 6.40 -6.38 14.52
N PRO A 236 5.37 -5.95 13.76
CA PRO A 236 5.40 -4.65 13.10
C PRO A 236 5.57 -3.47 14.08
N SER A 237 4.88 -3.52 15.22
CA SER A 237 4.97 -2.47 16.27
C SER A 237 6.37 -2.38 16.88
N SER A 238 6.96 -3.51 17.26
CA SER A 238 8.32 -3.57 17.81
C SER A 238 9.34 -3.09 16.80
N PHE A 239 9.18 -3.47 15.53
CA PHE A 239 10.06 -3.02 14.45
C PHE A 239 9.98 -1.50 14.27
N GLN A 240 8.76 -0.96 14.19
CA GLN A 240 8.55 0.48 14.06
C GLN A 240 9.12 1.24 15.27
N ALA A 241 8.93 0.72 16.48
CA ALA A 241 9.50 1.31 17.71
C ALA A 241 11.03 1.33 17.66
N THR A 242 11.67 0.24 17.21
CA THR A 242 13.12 0.17 17.02
C THR A 242 13.60 1.21 16.03
N MET A 243 12.97 1.30 14.87
CA MET A 243 13.31 2.29 13.84
C MET A 243 13.08 3.72 14.30
N ASN A 244 11.99 3.98 15.04
CA ASN A 244 11.72 5.30 15.60
C ASN A 244 12.76 5.71 16.66
N THR A 245 13.24 4.78 17.46
CA THR A 245 14.33 5.03 18.42
C THR A 245 15.64 5.33 17.69
N LEU A 246 15.93 4.56 16.65
CA LEU A 246 17.15 4.67 15.86
C LEU A 246 17.26 6.00 15.12
N PHE A 247 16.19 6.37 14.43
CA PHE A 247 16.15 7.55 13.57
C PHE A 247 15.46 8.76 14.20
N GLY A 248 15.10 8.71 15.48
CA GLY A 248 14.35 9.76 16.18
C GLY A 248 14.78 11.20 15.89
N PRO A 249 16.09 11.56 15.93
CA PRO A 249 16.56 12.91 15.61
C PRO A 249 16.35 13.36 14.16
N PHE A 250 16.15 12.41 13.23
CA PHE A 250 16.15 12.61 11.79
C PHE A 250 14.76 12.40 11.16
N LEU A 251 13.85 11.74 11.89
CA LEU A 251 12.48 11.52 11.42
C LEU A 251 11.79 12.83 11.07
N ARG A 252 11.05 12.83 9.96
CA ARG A 252 10.31 13.99 9.40
C ARG A 252 11.19 15.16 8.95
N LYS A 253 12.51 15.05 9.06
CA LYS A 253 13.44 16.03 8.50
C LYS A 253 13.95 15.61 7.13
N PHE A 254 14.43 14.38 7.03
CA PHE A 254 14.93 13.79 5.78
C PHE A 254 14.81 12.25 5.74
N ILE A 255 14.25 11.63 6.79
CA ILE A 255 13.99 10.19 6.85
C ILE A 255 12.54 9.94 7.23
N ILE A 256 11.91 9.04 6.49
CA ILE A 256 10.62 8.45 6.82
C ILE A 256 10.79 6.94 6.93
N VAL A 257 10.19 6.35 7.96
CA VAL A 257 10.19 4.90 8.16
C VAL A 257 8.76 4.41 8.32
N PHE A 258 8.42 3.41 7.54
CA PHE A 258 7.17 2.68 7.66
C PHE A 258 7.45 1.18 7.60
N PHE A 259 7.50 0.54 8.77
CA PHE A 259 7.97 -0.84 8.93
C PHE A 259 9.35 -1.05 8.28
N ASP A 260 9.46 -1.99 7.34
CA ASP A 260 10.71 -2.37 6.66
C ASP A 260 11.15 -1.34 5.59
N ASP A 261 10.27 -0.42 5.18
CA ASP A 261 10.53 0.56 4.13
C ASP A 261 11.11 1.85 4.72
N ILE A 262 12.39 2.11 4.52
CA ILE A 262 13.08 3.35 4.90
C ILE A 262 13.21 4.22 3.66
N LEU A 263 12.76 5.47 3.74
CA LEU A 263 12.90 6.46 2.67
C LEU A 263 13.72 7.65 3.15
N VAL A 264 14.81 7.94 2.45
CA VAL A 264 15.60 9.16 2.62
C VAL A 264 15.21 10.13 1.50
N TYR A 265 14.94 11.39 1.84
CA TYR A 265 14.50 12.41 0.89
C TYR A 265 15.22 13.74 1.13
N SER A 266 15.41 14.53 0.08
CA SER A 266 16.15 15.79 0.16
C SER A 266 15.76 16.73 -0.98
N THR A 267 16.00 18.03 -0.80
CA THR A 267 15.74 19.08 -1.77
C THR A 267 16.84 19.22 -2.80
N SER A 268 18.12 18.99 -2.41
CA SER A 268 19.30 19.04 -3.28
C SER A 268 20.05 17.71 -3.29
N PHE A 269 20.90 17.51 -4.31
CA PHE A 269 21.73 16.30 -4.42
C PHE A 269 22.84 16.28 -3.35
N GLU A 270 23.43 17.42 -3.02
CA GLU A 270 24.47 17.53 -2.00
C GLU A 270 23.91 17.19 -0.61
N ASP A 271 22.77 17.76 -0.24
CA ASP A 271 22.08 17.40 1.01
C ASP A 271 21.73 15.91 1.01
N HIS A 272 21.36 15.36 -0.14
CA HIS A 272 20.97 13.95 -0.24
C HIS A 272 22.14 13.00 0.06
N LEU A 273 23.34 13.31 -0.45
CA LEU A 273 24.55 12.55 -0.11
C LEU A 273 24.86 12.62 1.39
N HIS A 274 24.74 13.80 1.97
CA HIS A 274 24.96 13.98 3.41
C HIS A 274 23.92 13.22 4.26
N HIS A 275 22.65 13.29 3.89
CA HIS A 275 21.57 12.55 4.56
C HIS A 275 21.73 11.02 4.44
N LEU A 276 22.18 10.53 3.26
CA LEU A 276 22.50 9.11 3.09
C LEU A 276 23.69 8.70 3.96
N GLU A 277 24.75 9.51 4.05
CA GLU A 277 25.90 9.23 4.89
C GLU A 277 25.50 9.08 6.35
N ILE A 278 24.71 10.03 6.88
CA ILE A 278 24.17 9.95 8.26
C ILE A 278 23.35 8.66 8.44
N THR A 279 22.46 8.36 7.49
CA THR A 279 21.59 7.18 7.55
C THR A 279 22.41 5.89 7.57
N PHE A 280 23.41 5.77 6.70
CA PHE A 280 24.30 4.62 6.65
C PHE A 280 25.13 4.47 7.92
N GLN A 281 25.62 5.57 8.47
CA GLN A 281 26.38 5.55 9.72
C GLN A 281 25.53 5.06 10.89
N VAL A 282 24.28 5.52 11.00
CA VAL A 282 23.34 5.07 12.03
C VAL A 282 23.04 3.58 11.88
N LEU A 283 22.78 3.10 10.67
CA LEU A 283 22.53 1.67 10.39
C LEU A 283 23.76 0.82 10.72
N LEU A 284 24.94 1.26 10.31
CA LEU A 284 26.20 0.53 10.57
C LEU A 284 26.52 0.43 12.05
N GLN A 285 26.41 1.54 12.80
CA GLN A 285 26.64 1.58 14.25
C GLN A 285 25.70 0.63 15.01
N ASN A 286 24.48 0.45 14.49
CA ASN A 286 23.48 -0.42 15.10
C ASN A 286 23.41 -1.81 14.42
N GLN A 287 24.41 -2.15 13.58
CA GLN A 287 24.56 -3.45 12.92
C GLN A 287 23.33 -3.90 12.13
N PHE A 288 22.65 -2.96 11.47
CA PHE A 288 21.62 -3.28 10.48
C PHE A 288 22.23 -3.51 9.11
N VAL A 289 21.66 -4.44 8.35
CA VAL A 289 22.12 -4.83 7.02
C VAL A 289 21.06 -4.56 5.98
N LEU A 290 21.46 -3.96 4.86
CA LEU A 290 20.60 -3.62 3.73
C LEU A 290 20.72 -4.69 2.61
N LYS A 291 19.63 -4.85 1.86
CA LYS A 291 19.62 -5.67 0.64
C LYS A 291 19.83 -4.78 -0.58
N LEU A 292 21.06 -4.63 -1.06
CA LEU A 292 21.45 -3.75 -2.16
C LEU A 292 20.53 -3.89 -3.39
N SER A 293 20.19 -5.13 -3.79
CA SER A 293 19.35 -5.40 -4.97
C SER A 293 17.92 -4.88 -4.88
N LYS A 294 17.48 -4.44 -3.70
CA LYS A 294 16.16 -3.86 -3.46
C LYS A 294 16.22 -2.39 -3.06
N CYS A 295 17.41 -1.84 -2.88
CA CYS A 295 17.59 -0.42 -2.62
C CYS A 295 17.56 0.38 -3.94
N SER A 296 17.10 1.61 -3.87
CA SER A 296 17.22 2.58 -4.96
C SER A 296 17.80 3.88 -4.39
N PHE A 297 18.72 4.52 -5.13
CA PHE A 297 19.48 5.64 -4.61
C PHE A 297 19.31 6.87 -5.51
N ALA A 298 19.17 8.05 -4.88
CA ALA A 298 19.14 9.37 -5.49
C ALA A 298 18.25 9.48 -6.74
N GLN A 299 17.07 8.85 -6.69
CA GLN A 299 16.11 8.87 -7.79
C GLN A 299 15.28 10.17 -7.74
N SER A 300 14.92 10.71 -8.92
CA SER A 300 13.97 11.84 -9.04
C SER A 300 12.52 11.44 -8.78
N GLN A 301 12.24 10.13 -8.79
CA GLN A 301 10.95 9.53 -8.46
C GLN A 301 11.14 8.19 -7.77
N VAL A 302 10.22 7.81 -6.89
CA VAL A 302 10.29 6.55 -6.15
C VAL A 302 8.91 5.94 -5.93
N GLU A 303 8.82 4.62 -6.04
CA GLU A 303 7.63 3.89 -5.58
C GLU A 303 7.73 3.66 -4.07
N TYR A 304 6.87 4.34 -3.32
CA TYR A 304 6.81 4.25 -1.86
C TYR A 304 5.37 4.07 -1.37
N LEU A 305 5.16 3.08 -0.51
CA LEU A 305 3.86 2.75 0.08
C LEU A 305 2.70 2.64 -0.94
N GLY A 306 2.98 2.09 -2.12
CA GLY A 306 1.99 1.89 -3.17
C GLY A 306 1.63 3.14 -3.97
N HIS A 307 2.42 4.19 -3.88
CA HIS A 307 2.32 5.43 -4.64
C HIS A 307 3.65 5.72 -5.33
N VAL A 308 3.61 6.44 -6.44
CA VAL A 308 4.81 7.03 -7.05
C VAL A 308 4.93 8.46 -6.55
N VAL A 309 6.04 8.74 -5.86
CA VAL A 309 6.37 10.06 -5.36
C VAL A 309 7.32 10.73 -6.34
N LEU A 310 6.98 11.96 -6.73
CA LEU A 310 7.75 12.80 -7.65
C LEU A 310 7.93 14.19 -7.02
N ARG A 311 8.86 14.96 -7.56
CA ARG A 311 9.01 16.38 -7.18
C ARG A 311 7.70 17.18 -7.28
N ARG A 312 6.88 16.92 -8.30
CA ARG A 312 5.61 17.64 -8.55
C ARG A 312 4.43 17.11 -7.71
N GLY A 313 4.58 15.99 -6.98
CA GLY A 313 3.51 15.41 -6.18
C GLY A 313 3.50 13.90 -6.16
N VAL A 314 2.32 13.34 -5.98
CA VAL A 314 2.08 11.90 -5.81
C VAL A 314 1.09 11.40 -6.86
N GLU A 315 1.33 10.21 -7.42
CA GLU A 315 0.44 9.55 -8.38
C GLU A 315 0.27 8.05 -8.05
N PRO A 316 -0.80 7.41 -8.54
CA PRO A 316 -0.97 5.96 -8.38
C PRO A 316 0.09 5.18 -9.15
N VAL A 317 0.48 4.00 -8.64
CA VAL A 317 1.45 3.12 -9.31
C VAL A 317 0.86 2.57 -10.61
N ALA A 318 1.52 2.78 -11.74
CA ALA A 318 1.06 2.40 -13.08
C ALA A 318 0.69 0.91 -13.20
N SER A 319 1.48 0.00 -12.58
CA SER A 319 1.19 -1.44 -12.58
C SER A 319 -0.14 -1.77 -11.88
N LYS A 320 -0.49 -1.03 -10.81
CA LYS A 320 -1.77 -1.20 -10.10
C LYS A 320 -2.95 -0.65 -10.89
N VAL A 321 -2.74 0.48 -11.57
CA VAL A 321 -3.74 1.06 -12.49
C VAL A 321 -4.03 0.07 -13.62
N THR A 322 -3.00 -0.51 -14.25
CA THR A 322 -3.16 -1.54 -15.29
C THR A 322 -3.96 -2.75 -14.80
N VAL A 323 -3.68 -3.25 -13.59
CA VAL A 323 -4.45 -4.35 -12.97
C VAL A 323 -5.93 -3.97 -12.84
N ILE A 324 -6.22 -2.74 -12.42
CA ILE A 324 -7.61 -2.26 -12.29
C ILE A 324 -8.27 -2.17 -13.67
N GLN A 325 -7.60 -1.62 -14.67
CA GLN A 325 -8.09 -1.54 -16.05
C GLN A 325 -8.43 -2.90 -16.64
N GLN A 326 -7.57 -3.89 -16.42
CA GLN A 326 -7.72 -5.27 -16.93
C GLN A 326 -8.59 -6.14 -16.02
N TRP A 327 -9.16 -5.59 -14.92
CA TRP A 327 -9.95 -6.40 -13.99
C TRP A 327 -11.17 -7.00 -14.70
N PRO A 328 -11.36 -8.33 -14.62
CA PRO A 328 -12.47 -8.99 -15.31
C PRO A 328 -13.82 -8.65 -14.68
N THR A 329 -14.89 -8.89 -15.40
CA THR A 329 -16.26 -8.71 -14.89
C THR A 329 -16.48 -9.51 -13.61
N LEU A 330 -17.08 -8.85 -12.61
CA LEU A 330 -17.22 -9.37 -11.27
C LEU A 330 -18.42 -10.32 -11.17
N ARG A 331 -18.18 -11.54 -10.73
CA ARG A 331 -19.21 -12.60 -10.63
C ARG A 331 -19.51 -13.03 -9.18
N SER A 332 -18.91 -12.40 -8.19
CA SER A 332 -19.11 -12.74 -6.78
C SER A 332 -18.87 -11.55 -5.86
N THR A 333 -19.52 -11.56 -4.70
CA THR A 333 -19.32 -10.56 -3.64
C THR A 333 -17.85 -10.50 -3.19
N LYS A 334 -17.14 -11.63 -3.15
CA LYS A 334 -15.72 -11.68 -2.79
C LYS A 334 -14.85 -10.92 -3.80
N ALA A 335 -15.07 -11.16 -5.10
CA ALA A 335 -14.35 -10.47 -6.16
C ALA A 335 -14.66 -8.96 -6.15
N LEU A 336 -15.92 -8.58 -5.92
CA LEU A 336 -16.33 -7.19 -5.79
C LEU A 336 -15.67 -6.50 -4.60
N ARG A 337 -15.61 -7.14 -3.43
CA ARG A 337 -14.91 -6.58 -2.26
C ARG A 337 -13.42 -6.41 -2.50
N SER A 338 -12.78 -7.33 -3.23
CA SER A 338 -11.35 -7.20 -3.59
C SER A 338 -11.10 -6.00 -4.51
N PHE A 339 -11.94 -5.81 -5.54
CA PHE A 339 -11.87 -4.65 -6.43
C PHE A 339 -12.09 -3.33 -5.67
N LEU A 340 -13.17 -3.26 -4.87
CA LEU A 340 -13.47 -2.07 -4.05
C LEU A 340 -12.36 -1.78 -3.03
N GLY A 341 -11.69 -2.80 -2.48
CA GLY A 341 -10.55 -2.63 -1.60
C GLY A 341 -9.40 -1.87 -2.28
N LEU A 342 -9.06 -2.28 -3.51
CA LEU A 342 -8.00 -1.63 -4.29
C LEU A 342 -8.42 -0.22 -4.76
N ALA A 343 -9.64 -0.06 -5.27
CA ALA A 343 -10.16 1.25 -5.68
C ALA A 343 -10.24 2.23 -4.50
N ARG A 344 -10.63 1.74 -3.29
CA ARG A 344 -10.67 2.55 -2.07
C ARG A 344 -9.30 3.02 -1.60
N PHE A 345 -8.25 2.25 -1.85
CA PHE A 345 -6.88 2.65 -1.53
C PHE A 345 -6.49 3.94 -2.27
N TYR A 346 -6.87 4.05 -3.56
CA TYR A 346 -6.60 5.21 -4.40
C TYR A 346 -7.74 6.26 -4.41
N ARG A 347 -8.70 6.21 -3.49
CA ARG A 347 -9.87 7.11 -3.48
C ARG A 347 -9.53 8.60 -3.41
N ARG A 348 -8.35 8.96 -2.84
CA ARG A 348 -7.91 10.37 -2.77
C ARG A 348 -7.62 10.98 -4.14
N PHE A 349 -7.40 10.14 -5.16
CA PHE A 349 -7.17 10.52 -6.54
C PHE A 349 -8.45 10.50 -7.39
N ILE A 350 -9.53 9.94 -6.87
CA ILE A 350 -10.77 9.74 -7.62
C ILE A 350 -11.76 10.81 -7.22
N HIS A 351 -12.06 11.65 -8.18
CA HIS A 351 -13.12 12.61 -8.09
C HIS A 351 -14.47 11.89 -7.93
N GLY A 352 -15.29 12.27 -6.93
CA GLY A 352 -16.60 11.66 -6.70
C GLY A 352 -16.62 10.17 -6.32
N TYR A 353 -15.55 9.62 -5.79
CA TYR A 353 -15.42 8.18 -5.47
C TYR A 353 -16.65 7.57 -4.78
N ALA A 354 -17.19 8.25 -3.76
CA ALA A 354 -18.29 7.71 -2.96
C ALA A 354 -19.59 7.58 -3.76
N THR A 355 -19.86 8.55 -4.62
CA THR A 355 -21.03 8.58 -5.51
C THR A 355 -20.91 7.50 -6.58
N ILE A 356 -19.75 7.42 -7.24
CA ILE A 356 -19.46 6.40 -8.27
C ILE A 356 -19.51 4.99 -7.67
N ALA A 357 -18.94 4.78 -6.48
CA ALA A 357 -18.88 3.45 -5.84
C ALA A 357 -20.22 3.01 -5.20
N ALA A 358 -21.20 3.89 -4.99
CA ALA A 358 -22.43 3.60 -4.28
C ALA A 358 -23.20 2.37 -4.84
N PRO A 359 -23.43 2.21 -6.17
CA PRO A 359 -24.09 1.03 -6.74
C PRO A 359 -23.32 -0.26 -6.47
N LEU A 360 -21.98 -0.21 -6.49
CA LEU A 360 -21.11 -1.36 -6.20
C LEU A 360 -21.17 -1.74 -4.72
N VAL A 361 -21.14 -0.75 -3.83
CA VAL A 361 -21.28 -1.00 -2.39
C VAL A 361 -22.66 -1.63 -2.11
N LYS A 362 -23.73 -1.15 -2.72
CA LYS A 362 -25.08 -1.75 -2.62
C LYS A 362 -25.06 -3.21 -3.09
N ALA A 363 -24.38 -3.53 -4.19
CA ALA A 363 -24.26 -4.91 -4.69
C ALA A 363 -23.52 -5.85 -3.71
N THR A 364 -22.65 -5.34 -2.81
CA THR A 364 -21.99 -6.19 -1.81
C THR A 364 -22.91 -6.69 -0.71
N THR A 365 -24.08 -6.08 -0.53
CA THR A 365 -25.08 -6.42 0.51
C THR A 365 -26.24 -7.27 -0.02
N MET A 366 -26.27 -7.53 -1.34
CA MET A 366 -27.32 -8.35 -1.95
C MET A 366 -27.02 -9.85 -1.78
N ASP A 367 -28.02 -10.59 -1.33
CA ASP A 367 -27.98 -12.05 -1.25
C ASP A 367 -29.30 -12.60 -1.85
N PRO A 368 -29.25 -13.34 -2.97
CA PRO A 368 -28.07 -13.73 -3.76
C PRO A 368 -27.42 -12.53 -4.47
N PHE A 369 -26.11 -12.68 -4.79
CA PHE A 369 -25.35 -11.65 -5.51
C PHE A 369 -25.99 -11.31 -6.85
N GLN A 370 -26.29 -10.02 -7.07
CA GLN A 370 -26.88 -9.50 -8.31
C GLN A 370 -26.01 -8.40 -8.90
N TRP A 371 -25.72 -8.51 -10.18
CA TRP A 371 -24.95 -7.54 -10.94
C TRP A 371 -25.90 -6.69 -11.78
N SER A 372 -26.20 -5.49 -11.33
CA SER A 372 -27.13 -4.57 -12.00
C SER A 372 -26.44 -3.76 -13.11
N PRO A 373 -27.22 -3.19 -14.08
CA PRO A 373 -26.66 -2.25 -15.06
C PRO A 373 -25.98 -1.04 -14.42
N SER A 374 -26.52 -0.52 -13.31
CA SER A 374 -25.91 0.56 -12.55
C SER A 374 -24.59 0.16 -11.89
N ALA A 375 -24.45 -1.08 -11.43
CA ALA A 375 -23.18 -1.60 -10.92
C ALA A 375 -22.14 -1.77 -12.05
N GLN A 376 -22.58 -2.20 -13.25
CA GLN A 376 -21.70 -2.28 -14.41
C GLN A 376 -21.20 -0.90 -14.85
N ALA A 377 -22.07 0.10 -14.92
CA ALA A 377 -21.68 1.48 -15.24
C ALA A 377 -20.70 2.05 -14.20
N ALA A 378 -20.99 1.88 -12.90
CA ALA A 378 -20.12 2.31 -11.80
C ALA A 378 -18.73 1.61 -11.84
N PHE A 379 -18.70 0.33 -12.21
CA PHE A 379 -17.45 -0.42 -12.38
C PHE A 379 -16.61 0.14 -13.52
N GLY A 380 -17.22 0.45 -14.68
CA GLY A 380 -16.56 1.11 -15.79
C GLY A 380 -16.02 2.50 -15.43
N CYS A 381 -16.86 3.32 -14.80
CA CYS A 381 -16.49 4.67 -14.37
C CYS A 381 -15.32 4.69 -13.37
N LEU A 382 -15.27 3.78 -12.40
CA LEU A 382 -14.13 3.67 -11.48
C LEU A 382 -12.84 3.27 -12.18
N LYS A 383 -12.91 2.34 -13.15
CA LYS A 383 -11.75 1.98 -13.97
C LYS A 383 -11.20 3.17 -14.74
N GLU A 384 -12.08 3.91 -15.37
CA GLU A 384 -11.75 5.11 -16.15
C GLU A 384 -11.16 6.21 -15.25
N SER A 385 -11.83 6.53 -14.14
CA SER A 385 -11.37 7.55 -13.18
C SER A 385 -9.98 7.27 -12.62
N LEU A 386 -9.63 6.00 -12.38
CA LEU A 386 -8.29 5.61 -11.94
C LEU A 386 -7.25 5.65 -13.06
N SER A 387 -7.66 5.43 -14.30
CA SER A 387 -6.79 5.51 -15.47
C SER A 387 -6.34 6.94 -15.77
N PHE A 388 -7.20 7.90 -15.47
CA PHE A 388 -6.97 9.34 -15.67
C PHE A 388 -6.76 10.07 -14.33
N ALA A 389 -6.35 9.35 -13.29
CA ALA A 389 -6.12 9.95 -11.97
C ALA A 389 -5.07 11.08 -12.06
N PRO A 390 -5.36 12.28 -11.53
CA PRO A 390 -4.43 13.40 -11.56
C PRO A 390 -3.24 13.14 -10.64
N VAL A 391 -2.11 13.82 -10.91
CA VAL A 391 -1.04 13.97 -9.93
C VAL A 391 -1.54 14.91 -8.84
N LEU A 392 -1.56 14.46 -7.60
CA LEU A 392 -1.91 15.30 -6.46
C LEU A 392 -0.66 16.01 -5.96
N ALA A 393 -0.76 17.31 -5.71
CA ALA A 393 0.33 18.06 -5.10
C ALA A 393 0.59 17.59 -3.66
N LEU A 394 1.79 17.84 -3.15
CA LEU A 394 2.12 17.67 -1.75
C LEU A 394 1.90 18.99 -1.01
N PRO A 395 1.45 18.96 0.26
CA PRO A 395 1.17 20.17 1.00
C PRO A 395 2.45 20.97 1.31
N ASP A 396 2.34 22.28 1.20
CA ASP A 396 3.33 23.25 1.67
C ASP A 396 2.71 24.05 2.83
N PHE A 397 3.05 23.71 4.05
CA PHE A 397 2.45 24.31 5.24
C PHE A 397 2.81 25.81 5.42
N SER A 398 3.68 26.38 4.58
CA SER A 398 3.95 27.82 4.56
C SER A 398 2.92 28.61 3.72
N LYS A 399 2.07 27.93 2.96
CA LYS A 399 1.09 28.54 2.04
C LYS A 399 -0.33 28.32 2.51
N PRO A 400 -1.26 29.25 2.20
CA PRO A 400 -2.66 29.08 2.56
C PRO A 400 -3.31 27.91 1.81
N PHE A 401 -4.27 27.27 2.46
CA PHE A 401 -5.09 26.22 1.87
C PHE A 401 -6.38 26.78 1.32
N THR A 402 -6.91 26.14 0.29
CA THR A 402 -8.24 26.40 -0.26
C THR A 402 -9.08 25.14 -0.14
N LEU A 403 -10.26 25.28 0.44
CA LEU A 403 -11.24 24.21 0.62
C LEU A 403 -12.48 24.50 -0.22
N GLU A 404 -12.63 23.82 -1.35
CA GLU A 404 -13.82 23.89 -2.18
C GLU A 404 -14.82 22.84 -1.72
N THR A 405 -16.08 23.23 -1.52
CA THR A 405 -17.14 22.30 -1.08
C THR A 405 -18.39 22.49 -1.91
N ASP A 406 -19.12 21.39 -2.10
CA ASP A 406 -20.43 21.35 -2.76
C ASP A 406 -21.29 20.22 -2.20
N ALA A 407 -22.60 20.41 -2.20
CA ALA A 407 -23.57 19.44 -1.75
C ALA A 407 -24.75 19.29 -2.71
N SER A 408 -25.08 18.06 -3.06
CA SER A 408 -26.23 17.71 -3.89
C SER A 408 -27.21 16.81 -3.15
N ARG A 409 -28.34 16.46 -3.79
CA ARG A 409 -29.29 15.46 -3.26
C ARG A 409 -28.71 14.06 -3.09
N VAL A 410 -27.51 13.78 -3.58
CA VAL A 410 -26.85 12.46 -3.51
C VAL A 410 -25.84 12.40 -2.37
N GLY A 411 -25.10 13.49 -2.19
CA GLY A 411 -24.01 13.52 -1.21
C GLY A 411 -23.26 14.84 -1.23
N MET A 412 -22.15 14.83 -0.50
CA MET A 412 -21.23 15.96 -0.42
C MET A 412 -19.92 15.65 -1.13
N GLY A 413 -19.33 16.67 -1.74
CA GLY A 413 -18.02 16.67 -2.33
C GLY A 413 -17.14 17.77 -1.73
N ALA A 414 -15.84 17.55 -1.67
CA ALA A 414 -14.87 18.57 -1.30
C ALA A 414 -13.51 18.32 -1.95
N VAL A 415 -12.80 19.42 -2.23
CA VAL A 415 -11.44 19.42 -2.75
C VAL A 415 -10.58 20.27 -1.82
N LEU A 416 -9.48 19.72 -1.35
CA LEU A 416 -8.44 20.50 -0.69
C LEU A 416 -7.36 20.81 -1.74
N SER A 417 -7.01 22.08 -1.88
CA SER A 417 -6.06 22.57 -2.87
C SER A 417 -5.13 23.64 -2.31
N GLN A 418 -4.00 23.84 -2.99
CA GLN A 418 -3.09 24.96 -2.79
C GLN A 418 -2.65 25.50 -4.15
N ASN A 419 -2.66 26.82 -4.32
CA ASN A 419 -2.27 27.49 -5.58
C ASN A 419 -2.96 26.89 -6.82
N GLY A 420 -4.23 26.47 -6.69
CA GLY A 420 -4.99 25.84 -7.77
C GLY A 420 -4.65 24.37 -8.05
N HIS A 421 -3.73 23.76 -7.30
CA HIS A 421 -3.38 22.33 -7.44
C HIS A 421 -4.08 21.49 -6.35
N PRO A 422 -4.80 20.42 -6.72
CA PRO A 422 -5.46 19.56 -5.75
C PRO A 422 -4.45 18.75 -4.94
N LEU A 423 -4.67 18.69 -3.63
CA LEU A 423 -3.96 17.84 -2.67
C LEU A 423 -4.74 16.56 -2.39
N ALA A 424 -6.07 16.66 -2.32
CA ALA A 424 -6.92 15.51 -2.07
C ALA A 424 -8.37 15.77 -2.47
N PHE A 425 -9.06 14.74 -2.94
CA PHE A 425 -10.49 14.71 -3.15
C PHE A 425 -11.19 13.98 -2.01
N PHE A 426 -12.38 14.43 -1.68
CA PHE A 426 -13.25 13.79 -0.70
C PHE A 426 -14.68 13.78 -1.17
N SER A 427 -15.38 12.66 -1.00
CA SER A 427 -16.82 12.57 -1.22
C SER A 427 -17.46 11.63 -0.21
N LYS A 428 -18.71 11.89 0.13
CA LYS A 428 -19.49 11.08 1.08
C LYS A 428 -20.98 11.16 0.74
N PRO A 429 -21.70 10.02 0.64
CA PRO A 429 -23.15 10.03 0.45
C PRO A 429 -23.85 10.55 1.70
N PHE A 430 -25.00 11.22 1.53
CA PHE A 430 -25.83 11.62 2.64
C PHE A 430 -26.62 10.45 3.22
N THR A 431 -26.86 10.52 4.52
CA THR A 431 -27.80 9.61 5.19
C THR A 431 -29.23 10.02 4.89
N SER A 432 -30.18 9.09 4.97
CA SER A 432 -31.61 9.36 4.76
C SER A 432 -32.18 10.47 5.67
N LYS A 433 -31.58 10.68 6.85
CA LYS A 433 -31.95 11.79 7.76
C LYS A 433 -31.48 13.14 7.21
N LEU A 434 -30.26 13.23 6.69
CA LEU A 434 -29.73 14.47 6.11
C LEU A 434 -30.46 14.87 4.85
N LEU A 435 -30.90 13.93 4.02
CA LEU A 435 -31.65 14.19 2.79
C LEU A 435 -32.99 14.92 3.00
N ARG A 436 -33.52 14.91 4.23
CA ARG A 436 -34.78 15.63 4.60
C ARG A 436 -34.56 17.07 5.03
N LEU A 437 -33.30 17.50 5.17
CA LEU A 437 -32.96 18.86 5.59
C LEU A 437 -32.81 19.77 4.39
N SER A 438 -32.67 21.09 4.65
CA SER A 438 -32.52 22.09 3.61
C SER A 438 -31.15 22.04 2.93
N THR A 439 -31.04 22.56 1.71
CA THR A 439 -29.77 22.69 0.97
C THR A 439 -28.72 23.46 1.78
N TYR A 440 -29.15 24.50 2.49
CA TYR A 440 -28.26 25.23 3.42
C TYR A 440 -27.59 24.31 4.44
N VAL A 441 -28.33 23.38 5.04
CA VAL A 441 -27.78 22.43 6.01
C VAL A 441 -26.90 21.40 5.33
N TRP A 442 -27.17 21.01 4.09
CA TRP A 442 -26.31 20.12 3.33
C TRP A 442 -24.94 20.76 3.08
N GLU A 443 -24.94 22.02 2.62
CA GLU A 443 -23.68 22.76 2.38
C GLU A 443 -22.88 22.95 3.67
N LEU A 444 -23.54 23.36 4.75
CA LEU A 444 -22.90 23.52 6.05
C LEU A 444 -22.36 22.18 6.58
N CYS A 445 -23.06 21.08 6.33
CA CYS A 445 -22.58 19.73 6.64
C CYS A 445 -21.37 19.34 5.78
N ALA A 446 -21.34 19.72 4.49
CA ALA A 446 -20.20 19.47 3.61
C ALA A 446 -18.94 20.20 4.11
N ILE A 447 -19.05 21.50 4.38
CA ILE A 447 -17.95 22.32 4.95
C ILE A 447 -17.42 21.69 6.24
N THR A 448 -18.29 21.47 7.22
CA THR A 448 -17.85 20.97 8.54
C THR A 448 -17.28 19.57 8.50
N THR A 449 -17.78 18.72 7.58
CA THR A 449 -17.24 17.37 7.40
C THR A 449 -15.88 17.41 6.72
N ALA A 450 -15.69 18.28 5.73
CA ALA A 450 -14.41 18.46 5.04
C ALA A 450 -13.36 19.08 5.97
N VAL A 451 -13.69 20.13 6.72
CA VAL A 451 -12.79 20.74 7.73
C VAL A 451 -12.36 19.70 8.76
N ARG A 452 -13.30 18.89 9.26
CA ARG A 452 -12.97 17.80 10.18
C ARG A 452 -12.09 16.72 9.55
N LYS A 453 -12.31 16.39 8.27
CA LYS A 453 -11.53 15.40 7.53
C LYS A 453 -10.09 15.85 7.36
N TRP A 454 -9.87 17.12 7.10
CA TRP A 454 -8.56 17.72 6.85
C TRP A 454 -8.07 18.60 8.01
N ARG A 455 -8.51 18.28 9.23
CA ARG A 455 -8.13 19.02 10.43
C ARG A 455 -6.61 19.22 10.57
N GLN A 456 -5.82 18.20 10.23
CA GLN A 456 -4.36 18.23 10.34
C GLN A 456 -3.70 19.27 9.43
N TYR A 457 -4.36 19.69 8.35
CA TYR A 457 -3.86 20.74 7.45
C TYR A 457 -4.38 22.13 7.83
N LEU A 458 -5.62 22.17 8.33
CA LEU A 458 -6.34 23.43 8.49
C LEU A 458 -6.24 24.04 9.89
N LEU A 459 -5.95 23.22 10.91
CA LEU A 459 -5.87 23.73 12.28
C LEU A 459 -4.56 24.53 12.49
N GLY A 460 -4.71 25.79 12.94
CA GLY A 460 -3.58 26.70 13.14
C GLY A 460 -3.08 27.40 11.87
N HIS A 461 -3.74 27.18 10.73
CA HIS A 461 -3.48 27.87 9.46
C HIS A 461 -4.73 28.62 9.01
N HIS A 462 -4.49 29.80 8.42
CA HIS A 462 -5.58 30.51 7.72
C HIS A 462 -5.90 29.79 6.39
N PHE A 463 -7.19 29.61 6.08
CA PHE A 463 -7.62 28.99 4.82
C PHE A 463 -8.91 29.61 4.28
N THR A 464 -9.11 29.45 2.98
CA THR A 464 -10.30 29.94 2.29
C THR A 464 -11.26 28.80 2.00
N ILE A 465 -12.53 28.95 2.39
CA ILE A 465 -13.63 28.05 2.04
C ILE A 465 -14.35 28.62 0.81
N ILE A 466 -14.46 27.82 -0.24
CA ILE A 466 -15.24 28.18 -1.44
C ILE A 466 -16.51 27.34 -1.46
N THR A 467 -17.66 28.01 -1.59
CA THR A 467 -18.99 27.39 -1.68
C THR A 467 -19.84 28.08 -2.73
N ASP A 468 -20.79 27.38 -3.33
CA ASP A 468 -21.77 27.93 -4.27
C ASP A 468 -23.06 28.43 -3.58
N HIS A 469 -23.15 28.32 -2.25
CA HIS A 469 -24.29 28.78 -1.48
C HIS A 469 -24.04 30.15 -0.87
N ARG A 470 -24.59 31.21 -1.52
CA ARG A 470 -24.35 32.60 -1.16
C ARG A 470 -24.66 32.96 0.31
N SER A 471 -25.68 32.34 0.90
CA SER A 471 -26.05 32.59 2.31
C SER A 471 -25.01 32.16 3.30
N LEU A 472 -24.05 31.28 2.93
CA LEU A 472 -22.97 30.85 3.80
C LEU A 472 -21.81 31.85 3.87
N MET A 473 -21.75 32.81 2.93
CA MET A 473 -20.73 33.87 2.98
C MET A 473 -20.89 34.76 4.23
N GLU A 474 -22.12 34.92 4.71
CA GLU A 474 -22.43 35.70 5.91
C GLU A 474 -22.53 34.82 7.16
N LEU A 475 -22.04 33.58 7.12
CA LEU A 475 -22.21 32.58 8.17
C LEU A 475 -21.78 33.08 9.57
N LEU A 476 -20.68 33.82 9.65
CA LEU A 476 -20.16 34.37 10.91
C LEU A 476 -21.01 35.53 11.47
N GLY A 477 -21.75 36.23 10.62
CA GLY A 477 -22.63 37.34 11.01
C GLY A 477 -24.09 36.92 11.24
N GLN A 478 -24.47 35.68 10.92
CA GLN A 478 -25.87 35.23 11.03
C GLN A 478 -26.26 34.90 12.46
N VAL A 479 -27.51 35.21 12.80
CA VAL A 479 -28.12 34.76 14.05
C VAL A 479 -28.47 33.28 13.92
N ILE A 480 -27.90 32.45 14.80
CA ILE A 480 -28.15 31.01 14.85
C ILE A 480 -29.61 30.77 15.26
N GLN A 481 -30.41 30.19 14.39
CA GLN A 481 -31.83 29.98 14.62
C GLN A 481 -32.20 28.53 14.91
N THR A 482 -31.41 27.56 14.46
CA THR A 482 -31.71 26.14 14.62
C THR A 482 -30.65 25.37 15.41
N PRO A 483 -31.04 24.31 16.13
CA PRO A 483 -30.07 23.43 16.81
C PRO A 483 -29.02 22.82 15.88
N GLU A 484 -29.43 22.52 14.64
CA GLU A 484 -28.51 21.98 13.61
C GLU A 484 -27.45 23.01 13.23
N GLN A 485 -27.84 24.28 13.01
CA GLN A 485 -26.89 25.35 12.74
C GLN A 485 -25.92 25.51 13.89
N HIS A 486 -26.40 25.52 15.13
CA HIS A 486 -25.55 25.61 16.32
C HIS A 486 -24.53 24.46 16.37
N MET A 487 -24.97 23.22 16.12
CA MET A 487 -24.11 22.05 16.13
C MET A 487 -22.99 22.12 15.06
N TYR A 488 -23.31 22.60 13.86
CA TYR A 488 -22.31 22.71 12.79
C TYR A 488 -21.37 23.89 13.02
N MET A 489 -21.86 25.03 13.46
CA MET A 489 -21.05 26.20 13.80
C MET A 489 -20.05 25.90 14.92
N ALA A 490 -20.48 25.19 15.96
CA ALA A 490 -19.59 24.75 17.03
C ALA A 490 -18.38 23.90 16.53
N ARG A 491 -18.52 23.21 15.40
CA ARG A 491 -17.45 22.42 14.79
C ARG A 491 -16.42 23.26 14.02
N LEU A 492 -16.75 24.48 13.65
CA LEU A 492 -15.87 25.43 12.97
C LEU A 492 -15.19 26.38 13.98
N MET A 493 -15.63 26.40 15.23
CA MET A 493 -14.99 27.19 16.26
C MET A 493 -13.53 26.76 16.48
N GLY A 494 -12.63 27.75 16.54
CA GLY A 494 -11.19 27.51 16.70
C GLY A 494 -10.41 27.35 15.40
N TYR A 495 -11.07 27.50 14.26
CA TYR A 495 -10.40 27.59 12.96
C TYR A 495 -10.39 29.05 12.50
N ASP A 496 -9.33 29.39 11.73
CA ASP A 496 -9.15 30.71 11.12
C ASP A 496 -9.44 30.58 9.61
N TYR A 497 -10.58 31.11 9.15
CA TYR A 497 -11.02 30.93 7.77
C TYR A 497 -11.84 32.10 7.24
N ASP A 498 -11.78 32.28 5.93
CA ASP A 498 -12.69 33.12 5.14
C ASP A 498 -13.62 32.27 4.28
N ILE A 499 -14.85 32.73 4.06
CA ILE A 499 -15.79 32.09 3.13
C ILE A 499 -15.96 32.97 1.91
N GLN A 500 -15.74 32.40 0.73
CA GLN A 500 -15.93 33.03 -0.55
C GLN A 500 -17.04 32.32 -1.34
N TYR A 501 -17.89 33.11 -1.97
CA TYR A 501 -18.92 32.62 -2.88
C TYR A 501 -18.38 32.52 -4.30
N HIS A 502 -18.47 31.32 -4.89
CA HIS A 502 -18.29 31.12 -6.32
C HIS A 502 -19.57 30.52 -6.90
N ALA A 503 -20.07 31.08 -8.01
CA ALA A 503 -21.24 30.53 -8.67
C ALA A 503 -20.97 29.08 -9.11
N GLY A 504 -21.98 28.19 -8.99
CA GLY A 504 -21.82 26.75 -9.25
C GLY A 504 -21.21 26.42 -10.61
N ALA A 505 -21.44 27.25 -11.63
CA ALA A 505 -20.80 27.11 -12.95
C ALA A 505 -19.28 27.31 -12.91
N SER A 506 -18.73 28.01 -11.93
CA SER A 506 -17.27 28.21 -11.72
C SER A 506 -16.68 27.29 -10.66
N ASN A 507 -17.52 26.71 -9.78
CA ASN A 507 -17.11 25.71 -8.77
C ASN A 507 -17.18 24.27 -9.32
N GLN A 508 -16.70 24.08 -10.56
CA GLN A 508 -16.88 22.84 -11.32
C GLN A 508 -16.31 21.59 -10.63
N ALA A 509 -15.18 21.74 -9.93
CA ALA A 509 -14.53 20.62 -9.26
C ALA A 509 -15.35 20.07 -8.10
N ALA A 510 -15.94 20.93 -7.26
CA ALA A 510 -16.76 20.50 -6.13
C ALA A 510 -18.18 20.07 -6.57
N ASP A 511 -18.80 20.78 -7.53
CA ASP A 511 -20.12 20.44 -8.09
C ASP A 511 -20.12 19.05 -8.73
N ALA A 512 -19.11 18.72 -9.51
CA ALA A 512 -18.96 17.39 -10.10
C ALA A 512 -18.75 16.28 -9.04
N LEU A 513 -18.27 16.60 -7.83
CA LEU A 513 -18.11 15.64 -6.73
C LEU A 513 -19.43 15.30 -6.03
N SER A 514 -20.41 16.18 -6.08
CA SER A 514 -21.68 16.05 -5.38
C SER A 514 -22.75 15.34 -6.19
N ARG A 515 -22.68 15.35 -7.54
CA ARG A 515 -23.70 14.84 -8.45
C ARG A 515 -23.43 13.43 -8.97
N LEU A 516 -24.49 12.75 -9.46
CA LEU A 516 -24.35 11.48 -10.18
C LEU A 516 -23.81 11.71 -11.59
N PRO A 517 -23.05 10.75 -12.18
CA PRO A 517 -22.51 10.87 -13.55
C PRO A 517 -23.55 11.14 -14.63
N GLU A 518 -24.78 10.65 -14.46
CA GLU A 518 -25.89 10.86 -15.40
C GLU A 518 -26.44 12.31 -15.40
N GLN A 519 -26.08 13.10 -14.39
CA GLN A 519 -26.52 14.50 -14.23
C GLN A 519 -25.41 15.51 -14.57
N GLN A 520 -24.23 15.02 -14.91
CA GLN A 520 -23.11 15.88 -15.30
C GLN A 520 -23.26 16.30 -16.77
N PRO A 521 -23.07 17.58 -17.13
CA PRO A 521 -22.89 17.98 -18.52
C PRO A 521 -21.70 17.21 -19.10
N SER A 522 -21.87 16.68 -20.32
CA SER A 522 -20.90 15.77 -20.94
C SER A 522 -19.45 16.25 -20.80
N MET A 523 -18.55 15.34 -20.38
CA MET A 523 -17.12 15.56 -20.12
C MET A 523 -16.33 16.24 -21.25
N ALA A 524 -16.88 16.38 -22.44
CA ALA A 524 -16.28 17.12 -23.55
C ALA A 524 -16.02 18.62 -23.24
N MET A 525 -16.66 19.18 -22.22
CA MET A 525 -16.46 20.59 -21.82
C MET A 525 -15.34 20.80 -20.79
N LEU A 526 -14.87 19.76 -20.12
CA LEU A 526 -13.81 19.84 -19.10
C LEU A 526 -12.39 19.79 -19.69
N LEU A 527 -12.25 19.40 -20.96
CA LEU A 527 -10.97 19.35 -21.67
C LEU A 527 -10.58 20.69 -22.35
N SER A 528 -11.39 21.73 -22.23
CA SER A 528 -11.14 23.04 -22.85
C SER A 528 -10.48 24.08 -21.95
N VAL A 529 -9.96 23.70 -20.79
CA VAL A 529 -9.05 24.59 -20.04
C VAL A 529 -7.67 24.49 -20.70
N PRO A 530 -7.16 25.59 -21.27
CA PRO A 530 -5.90 25.55 -22.02
C PRO A 530 -4.72 25.36 -21.08
N TRP A 531 -4.25 24.13 -20.94
CA TRP A 531 -2.98 23.76 -20.28
C TRP A 531 -1.76 23.99 -21.16
N LEU A 532 -1.92 24.71 -22.29
CA LEU A 532 -0.87 25.00 -23.29
C LEU A 532 -0.43 26.46 -23.28
N SER A 533 0.09 26.91 -22.15
CA SER A 533 0.95 28.10 -22.17
C SER A 533 1.82 28.16 -20.92
N PHE A 534 2.81 27.31 -20.85
CA PHE A 534 4.09 27.52 -20.13
C PHE A 534 5.01 26.31 -20.46
N LEU A 535 5.62 26.41 -21.67
CA LEU A 535 6.91 25.83 -21.94
C LEU A 535 7.96 26.85 -21.56
#